data_8fab11e34014505a139f7c1cac3ad1dd
#
_entry.id   8fab11e34014505a139f7c1cac3ad1dd
#
_cell.length_a   1.000
_cell.length_b   1.000
_cell.length_c   1.000
_cell.angle_alpha   90.00
_cell.angle_beta   90.00
_cell.angle_gamma   90.00
#
_symmetry.space_group_name_H-M   'P 1'
#
loop_
_entity.id
_entity.type
_entity.pdbx_description
1 polymer ?
#
loop_
_entity_poly.entity_id
_entity_poly.type
_entity_poly.pdbx_seq_one_letter_code
_entity_poly.pdbx_strand_id
1 'polypeptide(L)'
;MSDPNARLERLTSMLRRRGVILPAFEIHGGIAGLFDFGPVGGRLRRRLNNVWLEHWASQGDIVEIDSPTITPEAVLIASGHVGEFNDHMSECNACGGA
;
A
#
# COMPACT_ATOMS: atom_id res chain seq x y z
N MET A 1 5.40 -20.99 -17.85
CA MET A 1 5.16 -20.13 -16.69
C MET A 1 4.84 -18.75 -17.24
N SER A 2 3.68 -18.17 -16.92
CA SER A 2 3.34 -16.82 -17.38
C SER A 2 4.20 -15.81 -16.61
N ASP A 3 4.77 -14.86 -17.34
CA ASP A 3 5.54 -13.75 -16.78
C ASP A 3 4.72 -13.02 -15.70
N PRO A 4 5.21 -12.91 -14.45
CA PRO A 4 4.52 -12.24 -13.36
C PRO A 4 4.18 -10.76 -13.68
N ASN A 5 5.07 -10.07 -14.38
CA ASN A 5 4.88 -8.67 -14.78
C ASN A 5 3.72 -8.53 -15.77
N ALA A 6 3.66 -9.38 -16.78
CA ALA A 6 2.55 -9.38 -17.75
C ALA A 6 1.21 -9.74 -17.09
N ARG A 7 1.21 -10.56 -16.03
CA ARG A 7 0.01 -10.84 -15.24
C ARG A 7 -0.44 -9.62 -14.45
N LEU A 8 0.48 -8.93 -13.79
CA LEU A 8 0.20 -7.73 -13.00
C LEU A 8 -0.35 -6.59 -13.88
N GLU A 9 0.24 -6.36 -15.04
CA GLU A 9 -0.24 -5.36 -16.00
C GLU A 9 -1.66 -5.64 -16.48
N ARG A 10 -1.96 -6.88 -16.84
CA ARG A 10 -3.32 -7.28 -17.25
C ARG A 10 -4.32 -7.11 -16.13
N LEU A 11 -3.94 -7.47 -14.89
CA LEU A 11 -4.78 -7.30 -13.71
C LEU A 11 -5.06 -5.81 -13.46
N THR A 12 -4.02 -4.98 -13.41
CA THR A 12 -4.15 -3.53 -13.18
C THR A 12 -5.03 -2.87 -14.24
N SER A 13 -4.82 -3.21 -15.52
CA SER A 13 -5.65 -2.72 -16.63
C SER A 13 -7.13 -3.12 -16.46
N MET A 14 -7.40 -4.35 -16.07
CA MET A 14 -8.75 -4.83 -15.83
C MET A 14 -9.39 -4.11 -14.63
N LEU A 15 -8.66 -3.95 -13.52
CA LEU A 15 -9.16 -3.28 -12.31
C LEU A 15 -9.51 -1.81 -12.57
N ARG A 16 -8.71 -1.11 -13.39
CA ARG A 16 -9.02 0.26 -13.83
C ARG A 16 -10.28 0.33 -14.67
N ARG A 17 -10.39 -0.51 -15.70
CA ARG A 17 -11.59 -0.54 -16.57
C ARG A 17 -12.87 -0.89 -15.84
N ARG A 18 -12.78 -1.64 -14.75
CA ARG A 18 -13.92 -2.05 -13.92
C ARG A 18 -14.19 -1.07 -12.77
N GLY A 19 -13.44 0.02 -12.64
CA GLY A 19 -13.61 0.98 -11.55
C GLY A 19 -13.37 0.40 -10.17
N VAL A 20 -12.56 -0.66 -10.06
CA VAL A 20 -12.13 -1.24 -8.78
C VAL A 20 -11.06 -0.36 -8.16
N ILE A 21 -10.12 0.11 -8.99
CA ILE A 21 -9.15 1.15 -8.68
C ILE A 21 -9.30 2.29 -9.70
N LEU A 22 -9.06 3.51 -9.25
CA LEU A 22 -9.15 4.73 -10.04
C LEU A 22 -7.83 5.49 -9.89
N PRO A 23 -7.37 6.23 -10.91
CA PRO A 23 -6.24 7.14 -10.74
C PRO A 23 -6.56 8.17 -9.66
N ALA A 24 -5.66 8.35 -8.67
CA ALA A 24 -5.80 9.42 -7.70
C ALA A 24 -5.43 10.76 -8.32
N PHE A 25 -6.07 11.84 -7.87
CA PHE A 25 -5.79 13.21 -8.31
C PHE A 25 -5.95 13.45 -9.82
N GLU A 26 -6.88 12.77 -10.46
CA GLU A 26 -7.08 12.81 -11.91
C GLU A 26 -7.35 14.25 -12.43
N ILE A 27 -8.06 15.08 -11.66
CA ILE A 27 -8.30 16.50 -11.97
C ILE A 27 -6.99 17.30 -12.12
N HIS A 28 -5.94 16.87 -11.42
CA HIS A 28 -4.61 17.49 -11.46
C HIS A 28 -3.62 16.73 -12.35
N GLY A 29 -4.12 15.89 -13.26
CA GLY A 29 -3.28 15.10 -14.16
C GLY A 29 -2.83 13.75 -13.62
N GLY A 30 -3.24 13.40 -12.38
CA GLY A 30 -2.87 12.14 -11.74
C GLY A 30 -1.42 12.12 -11.25
N ILE A 31 -1.13 11.20 -10.35
CA ILE A 31 0.23 10.90 -9.86
C ILE A 31 0.50 9.43 -10.10
N ALA A 32 1.62 9.11 -10.77
CA ALA A 32 2.01 7.74 -11.04
C ALA A 32 2.15 6.93 -9.73
N GLY A 33 1.53 5.76 -9.69
CA GLY A 33 1.58 4.87 -8.53
C GLY A 33 0.53 5.17 -7.44
N LEU A 34 -0.21 6.29 -7.51
CA LEU A 34 -1.28 6.60 -6.57
C LEU A 34 -2.65 6.26 -7.17
N PHE A 35 -3.46 5.58 -6.37
CA PHE A 35 -4.79 5.11 -6.77
C PHE A 35 -5.81 5.34 -5.67
N ASP A 36 -7.03 5.69 -6.08
CA ASP A 36 -8.21 5.63 -5.24
C ASP A 36 -8.90 4.28 -5.39
N PHE A 37 -9.61 3.85 -4.37
CA PHE A 37 -10.42 2.65 -4.44
C PHE A 37 -11.85 2.99 -4.86
N GLY A 38 -12.31 2.43 -5.94
CA GLY A 38 -13.72 2.45 -6.32
C GLY A 38 -14.59 1.64 -5.34
N PRO A 39 -15.92 1.58 -5.57
CA PRO A 39 -16.86 0.96 -4.62
C PRO A 39 -16.52 -0.49 -4.26
N VAL A 40 -16.13 -1.29 -5.24
CA VAL A 40 -15.74 -2.70 -5.02
C VAL A 40 -14.38 -2.79 -4.34
N GLY A 41 -13.40 -2.01 -4.80
CA GLY A 41 -12.05 -1.96 -4.22
C GLY A 41 -12.07 -1.51 -2.76
N GLY A 42 -12.85 -0.48 -2.44
CA GLY A 42 -13.02 0.00 -1.07
C GLY A 42 -13.65 -1.02 -0.13
N ARG A 43 -14.63 -1.79 -0.62
CA ARG A 43 -15.22 -2.91 0.15
C ARG A 43 -14.22 -4.04 0.39
N LEU A 44 -13.46 -4.39 -0.63
CA LEU A 44 -12.44 -5.43 -0.54
C LEU A 44 -11.35 -5.04 0.48
N ARG A 45 -10.85 -3.80 0.39
CA ARG A 45 -9.86 -3.27 1.34
C ARG A 45 -10.36 -3.32 2.78
N ARG A 46 -11.60 -2.84 3.03
CA ARG A 46 -12.19 -2.90 4.39
C ARG A 46 -12.29 -4.32 4.90
N ARG A 47 -12.76 -5.25 4.04
CA ARG A 47 -12.88 -6.66 4.43
C ARG A 47 -11.52 -7.27 4.77
N LEU A 48 -10.49 -6.96 3.98
CA LEU A 48 -9.13 -7.41 4.27
C LEU A 48 -8.61 -6.87 5.60
N ASN A 49 -8.80 -5.58 5.86
CA ASN A 49 -8.42 -4.97 7.14
C ASN A 49 -9.14 -5.63 8.32
N ASN A 50 -10.45 -5.87 8.21
CA ASN A 50 -11.20 -6.52 9.27
C ASN A 50 -10.72 -7.95 9.55
N VAL A 51 -10.49 -8.74 8.50
CA VAL A 51 -9.94 -10.11 8.66
C VAL A 51 -8.56 -10.08 9.30
N TRP A 52 -7.72 -9.11 8.94
CA TRP A 52 -6.41 -8.92 9.55
C TRP A 52 -6.51 -8.56 11.02
N LEU A 53 -7.37 -7.60 11.38
CA LEU A 53 -7.62 -7.21 12.78
C LEU A 53 -8.19 -8.37 13.61
N GLU A 54 -9.21 -9.06 13.10
CA GLU A 54 -9.81 -10.22 13.74
C GLU A 54 -8.79 -11.34 13.97
N HIS A 55 -7.92 -11.59 12.99
CA HIS A 55 -6.85 -12.57 13.11
C HIS A 55 -5.93 -12.27 14.30
N TRP A 56 -5.46 -11.04 14.42
CA TRP A 56 -4.56 -10.65 15.52
C TRP A 56 -5.28 -10.55 16.86
N ALA A 57 -6.47 -9.96 16.91
CA ALA A 57 -7.28 -9.87 18.12
C ALA A 57 -7.61 -11.26 18.72
N SER A 58 -7.78 -12.27 17.85
CA SER A 58 -8.06 -13.65 18.28
C SER A 58 -6.88 -14.34 18.99
N GLN A 59 -5.67 -13.80 18.91
CA GLN A 59 -4.50 -14.35 19.63
C GLN A 59 -4.53 -14.08 21.14
N GLY A 60 -5.39 -13.18 21.60
CA GLY A 60 -5.64 -12.92 23.03
C GLY A 60 -4.70 -11.91 23.71
N ASP A 61 -3.53 -11.67 23.13
CA ASP A 61 -2.49 -10.79 23.71
C ASP A 61 -2.42 -9.41 23.01
N ILE A 62 -3.27 -9.17 22.04
CA ILE A 62 -3.25 -7.98 21.19
C ILE A 62 -4.54 -7.20 21.35
N VAL A 63 -4.40 -5.89 21.54
CA VAL A 63 -5.51 -4.93 21.56
C VAL A 63 -5.36 -3.92 20.43
N GLU A 64 -6.47 -3.56 19.81
CA GLU A 64 -6.52 -2.52 18.81
C GLU A 64 -6.43 -1.13 19.45
N ILE A 65 -5.62 -0.27 18.87
CA ILE A 65 -5.52 1.15 19.25
C ILE A 65 -5.82 1.97 17.99
N ASP A 66 -6.78 2.87 18.07
CA ASP A 66 -7.07 3.85 17.03
C ASP A 66 -6.30 5.15 17.34
N SER A 67 -5.18 5.33 16.67
CA SER A 67 -4.30 6.48 16.86
C SER A 67 -4.35 7.43 15.65
N PRO A 68 -4.17 8.75 15.86
CA PRO A 68 -4.04 9.69 14.75
C PRO A 68 -2.91 9.33 13.81
N THR A 69 -3.13 9.49 12.51
CA THR A 69 -2.08 9.33 11.49
C THR A 69 -1.15 10.54 11.42
N ILE A 70 -1.58 11.69 11.94
CA ILE A 70 -0.75 12.91 11.99
C ILE A 70 0.24 12.78 13.15
N THR A 71 1.51 12.81 12.79
CA THR A 71 2.62 12.67 13.74
C THR A 71 3.32 14.02 13.95
N PRO A 72 3.56 14.45 15.19
CA PRO A 72 4.32 15.67 15.46
C PRO A 72 5.74 15.61 14.90
N GLU A 73 6.26 16.73 14.40
CA GLU A 73 7.60 16.81 13.80
C GLU A 73 8.70 16.33 14.75
N ALA A 74 8.58 16.64 16.05
CA ALA A 74 9.55 16.19 17.05
C ALA A 74 9.71 14.66 17.12
N VAL A 75 8.62 13.92 16.89
CA VAL A 75 8.65 12.45 16.84
C VAL A 75 9.34 11.97 15.56
N LEU A 76 9.09 12.63 14.44
CA LEU A 76 9.73 12.32 13.15
C LEU A 76 11.24 12.63 13.17
N ILE A 77 11.63 13.70 13.87
CA ILE A 77 13.05 14.03 14.12
C ILE A 77 13.69 12.93 14.96
N ALA A 78 13.07 12.57 16.09
CA ALA A 78 13.60 11.56 17.00
C ALA A 78 13.76 10.17 16.36
N SER A 79 12.88 9.83 15.43
CA SER A 79 12.91 8.57 14.66
C SER A 79 13.75 8.62 13.38
N GLY A 80 14.37 9.78 13.08
CA GLY A 80 15.22 9.95 11.89
C GLY A 80 14.48 10.17 10.57
N HIS A 81 13.13 10.22 10.57
CA HIS A 81 12.33 10.35 9.33
C HIS A 81 12.40 11.74 8.69
N VAL A 82 12.87 12.77 9.41
CA VAL A 82 13.07 14.13 8.86
C VAL A 82 14.47 14.31 8.26
N GLY A 83 15.43 13.48 8.68
CA GLY A 83 16.77 13.47 8.12
C GLY A 83 16.86 12.67 6.83
N GLU A 84 17.90 11.88 6.71
CA GLU A 84 18.06 10.98 5.57
C GLU A 84 17.39 9.63 5.86
N PHE A 85 16.32 9.35 5.12
CA PHE A 85 15.73 8.02 5.10
C PHE A 85 16.38 7.23 3.95
N ASN A 86 17.46 6.54 4.27
CA ASN A 86 18.20 5.73 3.30
C ASN A 86 17.97 4.24 3.58
N ASP A 87 17.23 3.57 2.71
CA ASP A 87 17.13 2.11 2.73
C ASP A 87 18.33 1.49 2.00
N HIS A 88 18.90 0.46 2.59
CA HIS A 88 19.93 -0.34 1.91
C HIS A 88 19.27 -1.17 0.82
N MET A 89 19.52 -0.77 -0.43
CA MET A 89 19.09 -1.55 -1.60
C MET A 89 20.09 -2.68 -1.87
N SER A 90 19.60 -3.90 -2.00
CA SER A 90 20.39 -5.04 -2.43
C SER A 90 19.97 -5.45 -3.82
N GLU A 91 20.91 -5.49 -4.75
CA GLU A 91 20.69 -5.95 -6.11
C GLU A 91 21.23 -7.38 -6.28
N CYS A 92 20.45 -8.25 -6.88
CA CYS A 92 20.87 -9.60 -7.19
C CYS A 92 21.93 -9.61 -8.29
N ASN A 93 23.15 -10.06 -7.99
CA ASN A 93 24.25 -10.10 -8.96
C ASN A 93 23.97 -11.03 -10.19
N ALA A 94 22.98 -11.92 -10.07
CA ALA A 94 22.67 -12.87 -11.14
C ALA A 94 21.56 -12.38 -12.08
N CYS A 95 20.58 -11.61 -11.62
CA CYS A 95 19.43 -11.17 -12.41
C CYS A 95 19.16 -9.67 -12.39
N GLY A 96 19.93 -8.88 -11.64
CA GLY A 96 19.73 -7.42 -11.51
C GLY A 96 18.42 -7.03 -10.82
N GLY A 97 17.70 -7.97 -10.19
CA GLY A 97 16.47 -7.67 -9.44
C GLY A 97 16.79 -7.11 -8.06
N ALA A 98 16.11 -6.01 -7.68
CA ALA A 98 16.12 -5.40 -6.35
C ALA A 98 14.96 -5.93 -5.51
#